data_17b63dcf67f37909dbb2bad936f451b9
#
_entry.id   17b63dcf67f37909dbb2bad936f451b9
#
_cell.length_a   1.000
_cell.length_b   1.000
_cell.length_c   1.000
_cell.angle_alpha   90.00
_cell.angle_beta   90.00
_cell.angle_gamma   90.00
#
_symmetry.space_group_name_H-M   'P 1'
#
loop_
_entity.id
_entity.type
_entity.pdbx_description
1 polymer ?
#
loop_
_entity_poly.entity_id
_entity_poly.type
_entity_poly.pdbx_seq_one_letter_code
_entity_poly.pdbx_strand_id
1 'polypeptide(L)'
;MSSKARRLTSEINLERLAEIYRGLGETTLPKGYWIAHVDVKDSKGYEVYRNAIAAPLSKFGAKFLIRGGSQEVPEGSCKARTVLIEFPNLRAAKLCYESHEYQKAKTIRNKYSVADVIIVEGH
;
A
#
# COMPACT_ATOMS: atom_id res chain seq x y z
N MET A 1 -25.70 -16.16 -12.90
CA MET A 1 -24.40 -16.72 -12.56
C MET A 1 -24.17 -16.71 -11.07
N SER A 2 -23.47 -17.71 -10.58
CA SER A 2 -23.15 -17.81 -9.17
C SER A 2 -22.11 -16.77 -8.79
N SER A 3 -22.09 -16.41 -7.50
CA SER A 3 -21.09 -15.50 -6.96
C SER A 3 -19.66 -16.07 -7.10
N LYS A 4 -19.53 -17.39 -7.07
CA LYS A 4 -18.25 -18.08 -7.27
C LYS A 4 -17.67 -17.81 -8.66
N ALA A 5 -18.51 -17.93 -9.71
CA ALA A 5 -18.08 -17.66 -11.08
C ALA A 5 -17.69 -16.19 -11.25
N ARG A 6 -18.42 -15.29 -10.61
CA ARG A 6 -18.13 -13.86 -10.65
C ARG A 6 -16.80 -13.54 -9.98
N ARG A 7 -16.49 -14.20 -8.86
CA ARG A 7 -15.24 -14.02 -8.15
C ARG A 7 -14.03 -14.50 -8.97
N LEU A 8 -14.15 -15.70 -9.56
CA LEU A 8 -13.10 -16.25 -10.42
C LEU A 8 -12.85 -15.35 -11.62
N THR A 9 -13.93 -14.83 -12.23
CA THR A 9 -13.84 -13.93 -13.37
C THR A 9 -13.08 -12.65 -12.98
N SER A 10 -13.35 -12.12 -11.80
CA SER A 10 -12.68 -10.91 -11.32
C SER A 10 -11.18 -11.11 -11.13
N GLU A 11 -10.77 -12.24 -10.56
CA GLU A 11 -9.36 -12.57 -10.36
C GLU A 11 -8.64 -12.84 -11.68
N ILE A 12 -9.26 -13.61 -12.56
CA ILE A 12 -8.71 -13.92 -13.88
C ILE A 12 -8.60 -12.66 -14.73
N ASN A 13 -9.59 -11.76 -14.62
CA ASN A 13 -9.62 -10.54 -15.41
C ASN A 13 -8.42 -9.62 -15.15
N LEU A 14 -7.88 -9.62 -13.94
CA LEU A 14 -6.72 -8.80 -13.63
C LEU A 14 -5.51 -9.24 -14.46
N GLU A 15 -5.26 -10.54 -14.54
CA GLU A 15 -4.17 -11.07 -15.34
C GLU A 15 -4.43 -10.88 -16.84
N ARG A 16 -5.67 -11.11 -17.28
CA ARG A 16 -6.05 -10.92 -18.68
C ARG A 16 -5.91 -9.48 -19.13
N LEU A 17 -6.29 -8.53 -18.27
CA LEU A 17 -6.12 -7.12 -18.58
C LEU A 17 -4.65 -6.79 -18.75
N ALA A 18 -3.78 -7.31 -17.89
CA ALA A 18 -2.35 -7.11 -18.03
C ALA A 18 -1.84 -7.64 -19.37
N GLU A 19 -2.30 -8.81 -19.80
CA GLU A 19 -1.94 -9.39 -21.09
C GLU A 19 -2.45 -8.54 -22.26
N ILE A 20 -3.68 -8.05 -22.17
CA ILE A 20 -4.26 -7.20 -23.20
C ILE A 20 -3.46 -5.91 -23.34
N TYR A 21 -3.14 -5.27 -22.22
CA TYR A 21 -2.31 -4.05 -22.23
C TYR A 21 -0.96 -4.30 -22.88
N ARG A 22 -0.33 -5.41 -22.57
CA ARG A 22 0.93 -5.78 -23.21
C ARG A 22 0.79 -6.00 -24.71
N GLY A 23 -0.30 -6.67 -25.11
CA GLY A 23 -0.60 -6.91 -26.52
C GLY A 23 -0.89 -5.67 -27.32
N LEU A 24 -1.39 -4.62 -26.64
CA LEU A 24 -1.69 -3.33 -27.28
C LEU A 24 -0.52 -2.35 -27.20
N GLY A 25 0.64 -2.79 -26.69
CA GLY A 25 1.79 -1.92 -26.48
C GLY A 25 1.80 -1.26 -25.13
N GLU A 26 0.79 -1.51 -24.32
CA GLU A 26 0.77 -1.05 -22.93
C GLU A 26 1.62 -2.00 -22.08
N THR A 27 2.39 -1.46 -21.16
CA THR A 27 3.33 -2.28 -20.40
C THR A 27 2.72 -2.93 -19.17
N THR A 28 1.89 -2.19 -18.42
CA THR A 28 1.32 -2.68 -17.17
C THR A 28 0.02 -1.97 -16.85
N LEU A 29 -0.74 -2.53 -15.90
CA LEU A 29 -1.81 -1.81 -15.23
C LEU A 29 -1.21 -0.64 -14.44
N PRO A 30 -1.99 0.41 -14.17
CA PRO A 30 -1.51 1.47 -13.28
C PRO A 30 -1.10 0.89 -11.93
N LYS A 31 -0.05 1.47 -11.35
CA LYS A 31 0.41 1.08 -10.03
C LYS A 31 -0.60 1.50 -8.96
N GLY A 32 -0.56 0.84 -7.82
CA GLY A 32 -1.29 1.27 -6.65
C GLY A 32 -0.31 1.80 -5.61
N TYR A 33 -0.75 2.73 -4.78
CA TYR A 33 0.12 3.34 -3.79
C TYR A 33 -0.57 3.46 -2.44
N TRP A 34 0.23 3.27 -1.39
CA TRP A 34 -0.12 3.77 -0.07
C TRP A 34 0.69 5.04 0.15
N ILE A 35 0.01 6.09 0.51
CA ILE A 35 0.66 7.33 0.92
C ILE A 35 0.29 7.56 2.38
N ALA A 36 1.28 7.61 3.24
CA ALA A 36 1.07 7.77 4.67
C ALA A 36 1.79 9.01 5.18
N HIS A 37 1.12 9.74 6.06
CA HIS A 37 1.70 10.86 6.81
C HIS A 37 1.58 10.49 8.28
N VAL A 38 2.68 10.50 9.00
CA VAL A 38 2.77 9.90 10.33
C VAL A 38 3.47 10.83 11.31
N ASP A 39 2.89 10.96 12.51
CA ASP A 39 3.59 11.52 13.66
C ASP A 39 3.90 10.38 14.61
N VAL A 40 5.17 10.08 14.79
CA VAL A 40 5.63 9.00 15.66
C VAL A 40 5.74 9.52 17.07
N LYS A 41 5.05 8.86 18.02
CA LYS A 41 5.06 9.23 19.44
C LYS A 41 6.14 8.48 20.20
N ASP A 42 6.40 7.23 19.82
CA ASP A 42 7.40 6.38 20.46
C ASP A 42 8.17 5.65 19.36
N SER A 43 9.41 6.02 19.15
CA SER A 43 10.22 5.48 18.06
C SER A 43 10.51 3.99 18.22
N LYS A 44 10.68 3.50 19.44
CA LYS A 44 10.94 2.08 19.69
C LYS A 44 9.72 1.22 19.35
N GLY A 45 8.54 1.67 19.80
CA GLY A 45 7.29 0.99 19.47
C GLY A 45 6.99 1.03 17.99
N TYR A 46 7.24 2.16 17.35
CA TYR A 46 7.04 2.31 15.92
C TYR A 46 7.96 1.38 15.11
N GLU A 47 9.17 1.14 15.59
CA GLU A 47 10.10 0.21 14.95
C GLU A 47 9.57 -1.22 14.97
N VAL A 48 8.87 -1.63 16.03
CA VAL A 48 8.21 -2.94 16.08
C VAL A 48 7.22 -3.05 14.93
N TYR A 49 6.43 -2.00 14.68
CA TYR A 49 5.52 -1.94 13.54
C TYR A 49 6.29 -2.06 12.22
N ARG A 50 7.37 -1.30 12.05
CA ARG A 50 8.17 -1.33 10.82
C ARG A 50 8.70 -2.72 10.51
N ASN A 51 9.10 -3.45 11.52
CA ASN A 51 9.59 -4.81 11.36
C ASN A 51 8.44 -5.77 11.00
N ALA A 52 7.27 -5.56 11.59
CA ALA A 52 6.11 -6.43 11.37
C ALA A 52 5.54 -6.31 9.96
N ILE A 53 5.71 -5.19 9.29
CA ILE A 53 5.13 -4.99 7.95
C ILE A 53 5.99 -5.52 6.82
N ALA A 54 7.23 -5.90 7.08
CA ALA A 54 8.12 -6.38 6.03
C ALA A 54 7.54 -7.59 5.29
N ALA A 55 7.03 -8.58 6.02
CA ALA A 55 6.48 -9.79 5.42
C ALA A 55 5.22 -9.54 4.59
N PRO A 56 4.16 -8.88 5.11
CA PRO A 56 2.98 -8.63 4.29
C PRO A 56 3.27 -7.74 3.08
N LEU A 57 4.11 -6.72 3.21
CA LEU A 57 4.47 -5.88 2.07
C LEU A 57 5.17 -6.69 0.99
N SER A 58 6.14 -7.51 1.36
CA SER A 58 6.84 -8.38 0.40
C SER A 58 5.88 -9.32 -0.31
N LYS A 59 4.96 -9.91 0.42
CA LYS A 59 3.97 -10.85 -0.11
C LYS A 59 3.13 -10.23 -1.22
N PHE A 60 2.81 -8.94 -1.12
CA PHE A 60 1.98 -8.25 -2.10
C PHE A 60 2.77 -7.45 -3.13
N GLY A 61 4.08 -7.67 -3.20
CA GLY A 61 4.92 -7.06 -4.22
C GLY A 61 5.17 -5.57 -4.01
N ALA A 62 5.10 -5.12 -2.79
CA ALA A 62 5.28 -3.72 -2.44
C ALA A 62 6.76 -3.33 -2.40
N LYS A 63 7.02 -2.06 -2.69
CA LYS A 63 8.34 -1.49 -2.46
C LYS A 63 8.22 -0.05 -1.97
N PHE A 64 9.11 0.34 -1.08
CA PHE A 64 9.16 1.71 -0.59
C PHE A 64 9.78 2.62 -1.63
N LEU A 65 9.11 3.72 -1.94
CA LEU A 65 9.64 4.78 -2.78
C LEU A 65 10.08 5.97 -1.93
N ILE A 66 9.34 6.25 -0.85
CA ILE A 66 9.68 7.26 0.16
C ILE A 66 9.50 6.60 1.51
N ARG A 67 10.47 6.75 2.37
CA ARG A 67 10.41 6.11 3.70
C ARG A 67 10.97 7.05 4.77
N GLY A 68 10.25 8.15 5.01
CA GLY A 68 10.61 9.09 6.05
C GLY A 68 11.84 9.93 5.76
N GLY A 69 12.06 10.27 4.49
CA GLY A 69 13.15 11.17 4.13
C GLY A 69 12.88 12.60 4.60
N SER A 70 13.88 13.44 4.45
CA SER A 70 13.78 14.86 4.75
C SER A 70 12.65 15.50 3.95
N GLN A 71 11.84 16.34 4.58
CA GLN A 71 10.72 16.99 3.88
C GLN A 71 10.56 18.45 4.28
N GLU A 72 9.97 19.21 3.36
CA GLU A 72 9.55 20.57 3.58
C GLU A 72 8.05 20.66 3.27
N VAL A 73 7.34 21.51 3.99
CA VAL A 73 5.91 21.75 3.77
C VAL A 73 5.73 23.22 3.41
N PRO A 74 5.88 23.59 2.13
CA PRO A 74 5.79 25.01 1.72
C PRO A 74 4.39 25.59 1.88
N GLU A 75 3.37 24.77 1.89
CA GLU A 75 1.99 25.22 2.07
C GLU A 75 1.23 24.24 2.95
N GLY A 76 0.39 24.76 3.82
CA GLY A 76 -0.48 23.96 4.66
C GLY A 76 0.25 23.32 5.82
N SER A 77 -0.28 22.21 6.30
CA SER A 77 0.32 21.44 7.40
C SER A 77 0.31 19.97 7.04
N CYS A 78 1.31 19.26 7.54
CA CYS A 78 1.45 17.83 7.31
C CYS A 78 2.15 17.20 8.50
N LYS A 79 1.87 15.94 8.75
CA LYS A 79 2.61 15.20 9.78
C LYS A 79 4.07 15.06 9.39
N ALA A 80 4.92 14.82 10.39
CA ALA A 80 6.36 14.94 10.24
C ALA A 80 7.01 13.91 9.29
N ARG A 81 6.38 12.74 9.14
CA ARG A 81 6.97 11.66 8.35
C ARG A 81 6.07 11.29 7.18
N THR A 82 6.63 11.23 5.98
CA THR A 82 5.92 10.79 4.79
C THR A 82 6.47 9.45 4.31
N VAL A 83 5.57 8.52 4.00
CA VAL A 83 5.92 7.20 3.48
C VAL A 83 5.12 6.96 2.20
N LEU A 84 5.80 6.53 1.14
CA LEU A 84 5.16 6.17 -0.12
C LEU A 84 5.56 4.74 -0.47
N ILE A 85 4.55 3.89 -0.62
CA ILE A 85 4.75 2.48 -0.95
C ILE A 85 4.05 2.19 -2.27
N GLU A 86 4.77 1.58 -3.20
CA GLU A 86 4.23 1.21 -4.51
C GLU A 86 3.88 -0.27 -4.53
N PHE A 87 2.73 -0.58 -5.10
CA PHE A 87 2.25 -1.94 -5.34
C PHE A 87 2.09 -2.16 -6.84
N PRO A 88 2.10 -3.41 -7.31
CA PRO A 88 1.93 -3.69 -8.74
C PRO A 88 0.67 -3.09 -9.35
N ASN A 89 -0.40 -2.96 -8.57
CA ASN A 89 -1.67 -2.38 -8.98
C ASN A 89 -2.48 -1.98 -7.76
N LEU A 90 -3.59 -1.28 -7.98
CA LEU A 90 -4.46 -0.82 -6.90
C LEU A 90 -5.04 -1.98 -6.09
N ARG A 91 -5.40 -3.09 -6.76
CA ARG A 91 -5.97 -4.25 -6.08
C ARG A 91 -4.98 -4.83 -5.06
N ALA A 92 -3.71 -4.97 -5.44
CA ALA A 92 -2.68 -5.46 -4.52
C ALA A 92 -2.52 -4.54 -3.31
N ALA A 93 -2.57 -3.23 -3.52
CA ALA A 93 -2.49 -2.26 -2.44
C ALA A 93 -3.65 -2.42 -1.45
N LYS A 94 -4.87 -2.60 -1.96
CA LYS A 94 -6.07 -2.80 -1.14
C LYS A 94 -6.01 -4.12 -0.38
N LEU A 95 -5.66 -5.20 -1.07
CA LEU A 95 -5.60 -6.52 -0.45
C LEU A 95 -4.54 -6.58 0.65
N CYS A 96 -3.40 -5.95 0.44
CA CYS A 96 -2.37 -5.89 1.46
C CYS A 96 -2.88 -5.16 2.71
N TYR A 97 -3.53 -4.04 2.54
CA TYR A 97 -4.08 -3.27 3.65
C TYR A 97 -5.12 -4.10 4.43
N GLU A 98 -5.98 -4.81 3.73
CA GLU A 98 -7.03 -5.63 4.33
C GLU A 98 -6.54 -6.95 4.89
N SER A 99 -5.30 -7.35 4.60
CA SER A 99 -4.76 -8.62 5.07
C SER A 99 -4.71 -8.68 6.58
N HIS A 100 -4.91 -9.87 7.11
CA HIS A 100 -4.87 -10.10 8.56
C HIS A 100 -3.52 -9.66 9.14
N GLU A 101 -2.44 -9.98 8.45
CA GLU A 101 -1.08 -9.66 8.89
C GLU A 101 -0.86 -8.15 9.00
N TYR A 102 -1.32 -7.39 8.01
CA TYR A 102 -1.16 -5.94 8.06
C TYR A 102 -2.08 -5.32 9.12
N GLN A 103 -3.32 -5.77 9.23
CA GLN A 103 -4.24 -5.26 10.25
C GLN A 103 -3.72 -5.48 11.66
N LYS A 104 -3.05 -6.61 11.88
CA LYS A 104 -2.39 -6.90 13.15
C LYS A 104 -1.25 -5.91 13.42
N ALA A 105 -0.42 -5.65 12.41
CA ALA A 105 0.67 -4.68 12.51
C ALA A 105 0.13 -3.25 12.75
N LYS A 106 -0.97 -2.90 12.09
CA LYS A 106 -1.62 -1.60 12.26
C LYS A 106 -2.02 -1.35 13.72
N THR A 107 -2.44 -2.38 14.42
CA THR A 107 -2.78 -2.28 15.84
C THR A 107 -1.56 -1.80 16.65
N ILE A 108 -0.39 -2.30 16.31
CA ILE A 108 0.86 -1.86 16.94
C ILE A 108 1.14 -0.39 16.59
N ARG A 109 1.04 -0.03 15.32
CA ARG A 109 1.28 1.34 14.87
C ARG A 109 0.39 2.34 15.61
N ASN A 110 -0.89 2.02 15.77
CA ASN A 110 -1.85 2.90 16.40
C ASN A 110 -1.53 3.22 17.87
N LYS A 111 -0.78 2.35 18.53
CA LYS A 111 -0.34 2.61 19.91
C LYS A 111 0.76 3.65 19.99
N TYR A 112 1.58 3.75 18.94
CA TYR A 112 2.84 4.51 18.99
C TYR A 112 2.90 5.65 17.99
N SER A 113 1.83 5.90 17.25
CA SER A 113 1.80 6.96 16.26
C SER A 113 0.38 7.39 15.93
N VAL A 114 0.30 8.53 15.25
CA VAL A 114 -0.94 9.00 14.60
C VAL A 114 -0.64 9.08 13.12
N ALA A 115 -1.48 8.48 12.29
CA ALA A 115 -1.24 8.42 10.86
C ALA A 115 -2.50 8.68 10.05
N ASP A 116 -2.28 9.34 8.91
CA ASP A 116 -3.27 9.38 7.83
C ASP A 116 -2.71 8.52 6.71
N VAL A 117 -3.53 7.61 6.21
CA VAL A 117 -3.13 6.70 5.13
C VAL A 117 -4.16 6.78 4.02
N ILE A 118 -3.70 6.97 2.79
CA ILE A 118 -4.57 6.86 1.62
C ILE A 118 -4.05 5.76 0.71
N ILE A 119 -4.98 5.15 0.00
CA ILE A 119 -4.68 4.16 -1.04
C ILE A 119 -5.17 4.78 -2.34
N VAL A 120 -4.29 4.94 -3.31
CA VAL A 120 -4.60 5.67 -4.52
C VAL A 120 -3.97 5.00 -5.72
N GLU A 121 -4.66 5.07 -6.86
CA GLU A 121 -4.16 4.52 -8.11
C GLU A 121 -3.26 5.54 -8.80
N GLY A 122 -2.17 5.03 -9.40
CA GLY A 122 -1.26 5.85 -10.18
C GLY A 122 -1.84 6.21 -11.54
N HIS A 123 -1.17 7.13 -12.21
CA HIS A 123 -1.55 7.60 -13.55
C HIS A 123 -1.11 6.64 -14.64
#